data_28fb4cbad75c1080a9ea4d170ec78b69
#
_entry.id   28fb4cbad75c1080a9ea4d170ec78b69
#
_cell.length_a   1.000
_cell.length_b   1.000
_cell.length_c   1.000
_cell.angle_alpha   90.00
_cell.angle_beta   90.00
_cell.angle_gamma   90.00
#
_symmetry.space_group_name_H-M   'P 1'
#
loop_
_entity.id
_entity.type
_entity.pdbx_description
1 polymer ?
#
loop_
_entity_poly.entity_id
_entity_poly.type
_entity_poly.pdbx_seq_one_letter_code
_entity_poly.pdbx_strand_id
1 'polypeptide(L)'
;SIMDDLREKCPWDRKQTIQTLRHMTIEETFELVDAITDEDWSGIKEELGDLLLHILFYSKIGVEQNKFTLEEVINGISEKLISRHPHIYSDVKVNDEEDVKRNWEKLKLKEGKKSILSGVPKSLPATVKAMRLQEKAKQVGFEWENKDQVWEKVEEEMGELKSAIGDWQSADQGDLTIEHKKVEEEFGDLIFSLINYARFLRVDAENALEVTNKKFIRRFTQMEEEATQSGKDLADMTLTEMDSIWNSIKKRT
;
A
#
# COMPACT_ATOMS: atom_id res chain seq x y z
N SER A 1 17.15 -15.71 -27.08
CA SER A 1 15.81 -15.26 -26.64
C SER A 1 15.65 -13.75 -26.86
N ILE A 2 14.42 -13.24 -26.81
CA ILE A 2 14.18 -11.79 -26.93
C ILE A 2 15.03 -11.02 -25.90
N MET A 3 15.07 -11.46 -24.66
CA MET A 3 15.86 -10.82 -23.60
C MET A 3 17.38 -10.83 -23.89
N ASP A 4 17.92 -11.90 -24.49
CA ASP A 4 19.31 -11.93 -24.90
C ASP A 4 19.60 -10.92 -26.00
N ASP A 5 18.71 -10.84 -26.99
CA ASP A 5 18.83 -9.87 -28.10
C ASP A 5 18.78 -8.42 -27.60
N LEU A 6 17.87 -8.11 -26.67
CA LEU A 6 17.77 -6.79 -26.05
C LEU A 6 19.04 -6.44 -25.26
N ARG A 7 19.53 -7.35 -24.42
CA ARG A 7 20.76 -7.14 -23.64
C ARG A 7 22.00 -6.96 -24.50
N GLU A 8 22.05 -7.63 -25.65
CA GLU A 8 23.18 -7.53 -26.58
C GLU A 8 23.11 -6.29 -27.47
N LYS A 9 21.92 -5.99 -28.03
CA LYS A 9 21.77 -5.06 -29.15
C LYS A 9 21.20 -3.70 -28.76
N CYS A 10 20.36 -3.62 -27.72
CA CYS A 10 19.74 -2.36 -27.31
C CYS A 10 20.67 -1.58 -26.36
N PRO A 11 21.07 -0.34 -26.70
CA PRO A 11 21.97 0.46 -25.86
C PRO A 11 21.37 0.81 -24.49
N TRP A 12 20.04 0.89 -24.38
CA TRP A 12 19.37 1.17 -23.13
C TRP A 12 19.29 -0.08 -22.24
N ASP A 13 18.80 -1.20 -22.76
CA ASP A 13 18.68 -2.44 -22.01
C ASP A 13 20.04 -2.94 -21.49
N ARG A 14 21.09 -2.83 -22.31
CA ARG A 14 22.46 -3.24 -21.94
C ARG A 14 22.99 -2.49 -20.71
N LYS A 15 22.55 -1.26 -20.47
CA LYS A 15 22.98 -0.44 -19.33
C LYS A 15 22.22 -0.72 -18.04
N GLN A 16 21.08 -1.43 -18.12
CA GLN A 16 20.26 -1.66 -16.94
C GLN A 16 20.95 -2.59 -15.94
N THR A 17 20.74 -2.30 -14.69
CA THR A 17 21.17 -3.06 -13.51
C THR A 17 19.97 -3.35 -12.62
N ILE A 18 20.12 -4.23 -11.64
CA ILE A 18 19.08 -4.47 -10.61
C ILE A 18 18.65 -3.15 -9.93
N GLN A 19 19.61 -2.25 -9.70
CA GLN A 19 19.35 -0.97 -9.04
C GLN A 19 18.57 -0.01 -9.93
N THR A 20 18.92 0.07 -11.23
CA THR A 20 18.24 0.98 -12.17
C THR A 20 16.81 0.53 -12.49
N LEU A 21 16.54 -0.79 -12.51
CA LEU A 21 15.20 -1.33 -12.75
C LEU A 21 14.27 -1.20 -11.53
N ARG A 22 14.81 -1.00 -10.33
CA ARG A 22 14.01 -1.04 -9.09
C ARG A 22 12.87 -0.04 -9.07
N HIS A 23 13.11 1.22 -9.50
CA HIS A 23 12.07 2.24 -9.50
C HIS A 23 10.99 1.95 -10.55
N MET A 24 11.37 1.46 -11.72
CA MET A 24 10.44 1.07 -12.77
C MET A 24 9.53 -0.08 -12.30
N THR A 25 10.07 -1.09 -11.62
CA THR A 25 9.25 -2.16 -11.03
C THR A 25 8.21 -1.63 -10.02
N ILE A 26 8.53 -0.55 -9.31
CA ILE A 26 7.58 0.11 -8.40
C ILE A 26 6.50 0.84 -9.21
N GLU A 27 6.89 1.53 -10.29
CA GLU A 27 5.98 2.18 -11.24
C GLU A 27 4.96 1.18 -11.79
N GLU A 28 5.40 0.10 -12.46
CA GLU A 28 4.52 -0.94 -13.01
C GLU A 28 3.61 -1.56 -11.93
N THR A 29 4.12 -1.67 -10.69
CA THR A 29 3.30 -2.18 -9.57
C THR A 29 2.17 -1.21 -9.23
N PHE A 30 2.41 0.10 -9.25
CA PHE A 30 1.37 1.09 -8.99
C PHE A 30 0.42 1.26 -10.18
N GLU A 31 0.90 1.17 -11.42
CA GLU A 31 0.08 1.16 -12.62
C GLU A 31 -0.88 -0.04 -12.64
N LEU A 32 -0.40 -1.23 -12.23
CA LEU A 32 -1.26 -2.39 -12.00
C LEU A 32 -2.32 -2.12 -10.91
N VAL A 33 -1.95 -1.47 -9.80
CA VAL A 33 -2.90 -1.12 -8.74
C VAL A 33 -3.96 -0.14 -9.25
N ASP A 34 -3.56 0.84 -10.07
CA ASP A 34 -4.50 1.78 -10.69
C ASP A 34 -5.46 1.08 -11.65
N ALA A 35 -4.95 0.23 -12.54
CA ALA A 35 -5.77 -0.56 -13.46
C ALA A 35 -6.77 -1.47 -12.72
N ILE A 36 -6.37 -2.07 -11.59
CA ILE A 36 -7.26 -2.87 -10.73
C ILE A 36 -8.34 -1.99 -10.09
N THR A 37 -7.97 -0.81 -9.58
CA THR A 37 -8.90 0.13 -8.94
C THR A 37 -9.95 0.66 -9.91
N ASP A 38 -9.54 0.86 -11.16
CA ASP A 38 -10.40 1.35 -12.24
C ASP A 38 -11.17 0.23 -12.99
N GLU A 39 -10.98 -1.04 -12.57
CA GLU A 39 -11.55 -2.24 -13.20
C GLU A 39 -11.17 -2.36 -14.69
N ASP A 40 -10.02 -1.79 -15.09
CA ASP A 40 -9.50 -1.85 -16.45
C ASP A 40 -8.77 -3.16 -16.73
N TRP A 41 -9.50 -4.16 -17.22
CA TRP A 41 -8.95 -5.46 -17.56
C TRP A 41 -7.89 -5.44 -18.68
N SER A 42 -7.91 -4.43 -19.56
CA SER A 42 -6.87 -4.27 -20.58
C SER A 42 -5.58 -3.77 -19.97
N GLY A 43 -5.67 -2.75 -19.13
CA GLY A 43 -4.55 -2.25 -18.34
C GLY A 43 -3.97 -3.33 -17.43
N ILE A 44 -4.80 -4.06 -16.66
CA ILE A 44 -4.33 -5.17 -15.81
C ILE A 44 -3.49 -6.18 -16.61
N LYS A 45 -3.92 -6.54 -17.83
CA LYS A 45 -3.17 -7.46 -18.68
C LYS A 45 -1.84 -6.87 -19.14
N GLU A 46 -1.80 -5.58 -19.45
CA GLU A 46 -0.61 -4.85 -19.89
C GLU A 46 0.41 -4.81 -18.74
N GLU A 47 0.01 -4.32 -17.58
CA GLU A 47 0.91 -4.17 -16.43
C GLU A 47 1.42 -5.52 -15.89
N LEU A 48 0.62 -6.59 -15.97
CA LEU A 48 1.10 -7.95 -15.68
C LEU A 48 2.19 -8.39 -16.68
N GLY A 49 2.13 -7.94 -17.93
CA GLY A 49 3.16 -8.16 -18.94
C GLY A 49 4.46 -7.45 -18.58
N ASP A 50 4.39 -6.20 -18.13
CA ASP A 50 5.53 -5.38 -17.77
C ASP A 50 6.19 -5.86 -16.48
N LEU A 51 5.41 -6.26 -15.48
CA LEU A 51 5.95 -6.96 -14.30
C LEU A 51 6.63 -8.29 -14.67
N LEU A 52 6.07 -9.04 -15.61
CA LEU A 52 6.71 -10.27 -16.10
C LEU A 52 8.01 -9.95 -16.85
N LEU A 53 8.05 -8.89 -17.66
CA LEU A 53 9.27 -8.39 -18.30
C LEU A 53 10.35 -8.10 -17.25
N HIS A 54 10.01 -7.42 -16.17
CA HIS A 54 10.95 -7.14 -15.08
C HIS A 54 11.47 -8.41 -14.40
N ILE A 55 10.61 -9.42 -14.19
CA ILE A 55 11.03 -10.72 -13.65
C ILE A 55 12.08 -11.39 -14.58
N LEU A 56 11.80 -11.39 -15.89
CA LEU A 56 12.72 -11.94 -16.89
C LEU A 56 14.05 -11.15 -16.94
N PHE A 57 13.96 -9.83 -16.84
CA PHE A 57 15.11 -8.95 -16.88
C PHE A 57 16.02 -9.15 -15.65
N TYR A 58 15.44 -9.16 -14.44
CA TYR A 58 16.19 -9.47 -13.22
C TYR A 58 16.84 -10.86 -13.28
N SER A 59 16.13 -11.85 -13.83
CA SER A 59 16.68 -13.19 -13.98
C SER A 59 17.83 -13.22 -14.97
N LYS A 60 17.75 -12.48 -16.07
CA LYS A 60 18.86 -12.35 -17.03
C LYS A 60 20.09 -11.70 -16.38
N ILE A 61 19.92 -10.61 -15.65
CA ILE A 61 21.02 -9.97 -14.90
C ILE A 61 21.58 -10.93 -13.84
N GLY A 62 20.70 -11.71 -13.18
CA GLY A 62 21.09 -12.75 -12.22
C GLY A 62 22.05 -13.78 -12.83
N VAL A 63 21.74 -14.27 -14.03
CA VAL A 63 22.61 -15.18 -14.80
C VAL A 63 23.95 -14.51 -15.15
N GLU A 64 23.92 -13.28 -15.67
CA GLU A 64 25.11 -12.52 -16.03
C GLU A 64 26.08 -12.31 -14.85
N GLN A 65 25.52 -12.20 -13.65
CA GLN A 65 26.27 -12.02 -12.41
C GLN A 65 26.56 -13.34 -11.67
N ASN A 66 26.19 -14.49 -12.23
CA ASN A 66 26.33 -15.82 -11.60
C ASN A 66 25.65 -15.89 -10.21
N LYS A 67 24.44 -15.33 -10.07
CA LYS A 67 23.70 -15.29 -8.81
C LYS A 67 22.53 -16.27 -8.78
N PHE A 68 21.69 -16.24 -9.78
CA PHE A 68 20.50 -17.10 -9.93
C PHE A 68 20.01 -17.12 -11.37
N THR A 69 19.19 -18.11 -11.69
CA THR A 69 18.53 -18.31 -12.98
C THR A 69 17.01 -18.12 -12.85
N LEU A 70 16.32 -17.93 -13.97
CA LEU A 70 14.85 -17.93 -14.00
C LEU A 70 14.27 -19.26 -13.50
N GLU A 71 14.92 -20.38 -13.84
CA GLU A 71 14.51 -21.71 -13.37
C GLU A 71 14.54 -21.80 -11.84
N GLU A 72 15.60 -21.30 -11.21
CA GLU A 72 15.70 -21.25 -9.75
C GLU A 72 14.63 -20.36 -9.11
N VAL A 73 14.26 -19.24 -9.76
CA VAL A 73 13.16 -18.38 -9.30
C VAL A 73 11.83 -19.15 -9.34
N ILE A 74 11.54 -19.84 -10.46
CA ILE A 74 10.32 -20.62 -10.65
C ILE A 74 10.26 -21.82 -9.68
N ASN A 75 11.35 -22.56 -9.55
CA ASN A 75 11.43 -23.70 -8.65
C ASN A 75 11.28 -23.26 -7.19
N GLY A 76 11.94 -22.17 -6.80
CA GLY A 76 11.84 -21.64 -5.44
C GLY A 76 10.43 -21.20 -5.06
N ILE A 77 9.69 -20.55 -5.97
CA ILE A 77 8.28 -20.20 -5.68
C ILE A 77 7.39 -21.45 -5.66
N SER A 78 7.61 -22.41 -6.53
CA SER A 78 6.85 -23.67 -6.59
C SER A 78 7.03 -24.48 -5.31
N GLU A 79 8.25 -24.71 -4.87
CA GLU A 79 8.55 -25.41 -3.61
C GLU A 79 7.94 -24.70 -2.40
N LYS A 80 8.04 -23.38 -2.37
CA LYS A 80 7.46 -22.55 -1.33
C LYS A 80 5.92 -22.68 -1.28
N LEU A 81 5.26 -22.70 -2.43
CA LEU A 81 3.80 -22.89 -2.50
C LEU A 81 3.40 -24.29 -2.03
N ILE A 82 4.08 -25.33 -2.50
CA ILE A 82 3.82 -26.72 -2.10
C ILE A 82 4.00 -26.88 -0.58
N SER A 83 5.13 -26.43 -0.04
CA SER A 83 5.45 -26.58 1.39
C SER A 83 4.49 -25.81 2.31
N ARG A 84 3.96 -24.68 1.84
CA ARG A 84 3.05 -23.84 2.62
C ARG A 84 1.57 -24.15 2.45
N HIS A 85 1.22 -25.08 1.55
CA HIS A 85 -0.14 -25.59 1.37
C HIS A 85 -0.23 -27.09 1.70
N PRO A 86 0.16 -27.52 2.92
CA PRO A 86 0.14 -28.94 3.25
C PRO A 86 -1.29 -29.53 3.27
N HIS A 87 -2.31 -28.69 3.33
CA HIS A 87 -3.71 -29.09 3.20
C HIS A 87 -4.11 -29.45 1.76
N ILE A 88 -3.29 -29.10 0.76
CA ILE A 88 -3.48 -29.47 -0.66
C ILE A 88 -2.53 -30.58 -1.06
N TYR A 89 -1.26 -30.51 -0.61
CA TYR A 89 -0.18 -31.39 -1.06
C TYR A 89 0.24 -32.45 -0.02
N SER A 90 -0.45 -32.52 1.15
CA SER A 90 -0.21 -33.47 2.22
C SER A 90 -1.51 -33.75 3.00
N ASP A 91 -1.42 -34.36 4.17
CA ASP A 91 -2.57 -34.86 4.95
C ASP A 91 -3.13 -33.88 5.98
N VAL A 92 -2.70 -32.61 5.97
CA VAL A 92 -3.18 -31.60 6.92
C VAL A 92 -4.61 -31.19 6.57
N LYS A 93 -5.51 -31.27 7.56
CA LYS A 93 -6.90 -30.79 7.40
C LYS A 93 -7.02 -29.36 7.88
N VAL A 94 -7.78 -28.57 7.15
CA VAL A 94 -8.17 -27.19 7.50
C VAL A 94 -9.69 -27.09 7.36
N ASN A 95 -10.32 -26.27 8.20
CA ASN A 95 -11.77 -26.11 8.20
C ASN A 95 -12.18 -24.82 7.44
N ASP A 96 -11.33 -23.79 7.50
CA ASP A 96 -11.62 -22.47 6.94
C ASP A 96 -10.35 -21.74 6.49
N GLU A 97 -10.53 -20.55 5.95
CA GLU A 97 -9.46 -19.67 5.49
C GLU A 97 -8.54 -19.19 6.64
N GLU A 98 -9.08 -19.03 7.84
CA GLU A 98 -8.30 -18.59 9.00
C GLU A 98 -7.32 -19.69 9.47
N ASP A 99 -7.72 -20.96 9.39
CA ASP A 99 -6.84 -22.10 9.63
C ASP A 99 -5.67 -22.11 8.63
N VAL A 100 -5.96 -21.86 7.36
CA VAL A 100 -4.91 -21.76 6.32
C VAL A 100 -3.93 -20.63 6.63
N LYS A 101 -4.42 -19.44 6.94
CA LYS A 101 -3.58 -18.26 7.28
C LYS A 101 -2.73 -18.52 8.53
N ARG A 102 -3.32 -19.11 9.56
CA ARG A 102 -2.62 -19.47 10.80
C ARG A 102 -1.52 -20.52 10.58
N ASN A 103 -1.81 -21.56 9.80
CA ASN A 103 -0.82 -22.57 9.45
C ASN A 103 0.31 -22.00 8.60
N TRP A 104 0.01 -21.14 7.66
CA TRP A 104 1.00 -20.43 6.84
C TRP A 104 2.01 -19.64 7.68
N GLU A 105 1.54 -18.88 8.66
CA GLU A 105 2.47 -18.11 9.52
C GLU A 105 3.27 -19.02 10.47
N LYS A 106 2.67 -20.10 10.99
CA LYS A 106 3.41 -21.10 11.77
C LYS A 106 4.55 -21.73 10.96
N LEU A 107 4.31 -22.03 9.68
CA LEU A 107 5.32 -22.57 8.79
C LEU A 107 6.45 -21.57 8.54
N LYS A 108 6.11 -20.29 8.31
CA LYS A 108 7.12 -19.24 8.17
C LYS A 108 7.99 -19.04 9.41
N LEU A 109 7.43 -19.19 10.60
CA LEU A 109 8.21 -19.11 11.85
C LEU A 109 9.19 -20.29 11.97
N LYS A 110 8.79 -21.49 11.54
CA LYS A 110 9.68 -22.67 11.50
C LYS A 110 10.83 -22.52 10.51
N GLU A 111 10.67 -21.70 9.46
CA GLU A 111 11.74 -21.38 8.50
C GLU A 111 12.82 -20.43 9.07
N GLY A 112 12.82 -20.17 10.39
CA GLY A 112 13.86 -19.40 11.09
C GLY A 112 13.59 -17.91 11.24
N LYS A 113 12.36 -17.44 11.03
CA LYS A 113 12.00 -16.05 11.29
C LYS A 113 11.97 -15.75 12.78
N LYS A 114 12.70 -14.70 13.19
CA LYS A 114 12.83 -14.30 14.59
C LYS A 114 11.56 -13.61 15.15
N SER A 115 10.70 -13.09 14.29
CA SER A 115 9.47 -12.38 14.66
C SER A 115 8.42 -12.59 13.60
N ILE A 116 7.16 -12.65 14.00
CA ILE A 116 6.01 -12.68 13.08
C ILE A 116 5.99 -11.43 12.18
N LEU A 117 6.47 -10.30 12.68
CA LEU A 117 6.51 -9.03 11.95
C LEU A 117 7.70 -8.94 10.96
N SER A 118 8.69 -9.82 11.08
CA SER A 118 9.91 -9.78 10.24
C SER A 118 9.69 -9.99 8.74
N GLY A 119 8.47 -10.37 8.34
CA GLY A 119 8.11 -10.54 6.93
C GLY A 119 7.40 -9.33 6.32
N VAL A 120 7.26 -8.22 7.05
CA VAL A 120 6.67 -6.98 6.52
C VAL A 120 7.79 -6.13 5.89
N PRO A 121 7.73 -5.85 4.58
CA PRO A 121 8.75 -5.02 3.93
C PRO A 121 8.83 -3.62 4.52
N LYS A 122 10.05 -3.12 4.73
CA LYS A 122 10.27 -1.78 5.30
C LYS A 122 9.83 -0.65 4.35
N SER A 123 9.86 -0.92 3.05
CA SER A 123 9.55 0.05 2.00
C SER A 123 8.07 0.14 1.62
N LEU A 124 7.19 -0.63 2.26
CA LEU A 124 5.75 -0.51 2.00
C LEU A 124 5.24 0.90 2.34
N PRO A 125 4.24 1.42 1.59
CA PRO A 125 3.47 2.58 2.01
C PRO A 125 2.97 2.42 3.44
N ALA A 126 2.86 3.52 4.18
CA ALA A 126 2.62 3.47 5.63
C ALA A 126 1.27 2.81 5.98
N THR A 127 0.22 3.10 5.23
CA THR A 127 -1.12 2.53 5.40
C THR A 127 -1.13 1.02 5.14
N VAL A 128 -0.56 0.56 4.02
CA VAL A 128 -0.41 -0.86 3.70
C VAL A 128 0.43 -1.58 4.77
N LYS A 129 1.50 -0.92 5.24
CA LYS A 129 2.36 -1.47 6.30
C LYS A 129 1.59 -1.63 7.60
N ALA A 130 0.82 -0.63 8.02
CA ALA A 130 0.00 -0.67 9.24
C ALA A 130 -1.00 -1.83 9.18
N MET A 131 -1.75 -1.95 8.08
CA MET A 131 -2.68 -3.05 7.86
C MET A 131 -1.98 -4.42 7.97
N ARG A 132 -0.81 -4.58 7.31
CA ARG A 132 -0.05 -5.84 7.36
C ARG A 132 0.49 -6.17 8.75
N LEU A 133 0.91 -5.17 9.54
CA LEU A 133 1.35 -5.36 10.92
C LEU A 133 0.20 -5.85 11.80
N GLN A 134 -0.98 -5.23 11.69
CA GLN A 134 -2.19 -5.59 12.44
C GLN A 134 -2.70 -6.99 12.06
N GLU A 135 -2.73 -7.34 10.77
CA GLU A 135 -3.08 -8.68 10.33
C GLU A 135 -2.15 -9.75 10.92
N LYS A 136 -0.86 -9.46 11.01
CA LYS A 136 0.11 -10.40 11.59
C LYS A 136 -0.02 -10.50 13.10
N ALA A 137 -0.31 -9.41 13.80
CA ALA A 137 -0.59 -9.40 15.22
C ALA A 137 -1.83 -10.24 15.56
N LYS A 138 -2.90 -10.10 14.76
CA LYS A 138 -4.10 -10.93 14.87
C LYS A 138 -3.78 -12.43 14.83
N GLN A 139 -2.87 -12.87 13.97
CA GLN A 139 -2.55 -14.30 13.79
C GLN A 139 -1.94 -14.97 15.04
N VAL A 140 -1.40 -14.20 15.98
CA VAL A 140 -0.91 -14.69 17.28
C VAL A 140 -1.86 -14.39 18.41
N GLY A 141 -3.09 -13.94 18.11
CA GLY A 141 -4.12 -13.66 19.11
C GLY A 141 -4.06 -12.26 19.69
N PHE A 142 -3.19 -11.36 19.17
CA PHE A 142 -3.20 -9.96 19.56
C PHE A 142 -4.21 -9.20 18.69
N GLU A 143 -5.48 -9.29 19.11
CA GLU A 143 -6.64 -8.76 18.40
C GLU A 143 -7.72 -8.31 19.37
N TRP A 144 -8.46 -7.29 19.01
CA TRP A 144 -9.68 -6.88 19.70
C TRP A 144 -10.81 -7.90 19.50
N GLU A 145 -11.71 -8.01 20.45
CA GLU A 145 -12.83 -8.97 20.37
C GLU A 145 -13.87 -8.54 19.32
N ASN A 146 -14.09 -7.24 19.17
CA ASN A 146 -15.09 -6.69 18.26
C ASN A 146 -14.71 -5.29 17.77
N LYS A 147 -15.47 -4.80 16.76
CA LYS A 147 -15.25 -3.51 16.13
C LYS A 147 -15.53 -2.31 17.07
N ASP A 148 -16.38 -2.49 18.07
CA ASP A 148 -16.78 -1.39 18.95
C ASP A 148 -15.63 -1.02 19.87
N GLN A 149 -14.88 -2.01 20.39
CA GLN A 149 -13.64 -1.78 21.14
C GLN A 149 -12.56 -1.09 20.28
N VAL A 150 -12.50 -1.41 18.99
CA VAL A 150 -11.58 -0.70 18.08
C VAL A 150 -12.01 0.75 17.88
N TRP A 151 -13.31 1.00 17.82
CA TRP A 151 -13.84 2.36 17.71
C TRP A 151 -13.57 3.18 18.98
N GLU A 152 -13.75 2.59 20.18
CA GLU A 152 -13.37 3.21 21.45
C GLU A 152 -11.89 3.64 21.43
N LYS A 153 -10.99 2.80 20.87
CA LYS A 153 -9.58 3.18 20.71
C LYS A 153 -9.38 4.35 19.74
N VAL A 154 -10.14 4.42 18.65
CA VAL A 154 -10.12 5.58 17.73
C VAL A 154 -10.53 6.87 18.47
N GLU A 155 -11.56 6.79 19.31
CA GLU A 155 -12.01 7.95 20.11
C GLU A 155 -10.99 8.36 21.17
N GLU A 156 -10.29 7.39 21.78
CA GLU A 156 -9.18 7.62 22.70
C GLU A 156 -8.04 8.38 22.00
N GLU A 157 -7.53 7.87 20.87
CA GLU A 157 -6.45 8.51 20.10
C GLU A 157 -6.83 9.91 19.59
N MET A 158 -8.09 10.08 19.21
CA MET A 158 -8.61 11.41 18.84
C MET A 158 -8.61 12.38 20.04
N GLY A 159 -8.87 11.88 21.25
CA GLY A 159 -8.80 12.64 22.49
C GLY A 159 -7.36 13.04 22.81
N GLU A 160 -6.40 12.10 22.69
CA GLU A 160 -4.98 12.32 22.93
C GLU A 160 -4.40 13.33 21.93
N LEU A 161 -4.72 13.20 20.66
CA LEU A 161 -4.35 14.19 19.64
C LEU A 161 -4.89 15.58 19.97
N LYS A 162 -6.15 15.71 20.38
CA LYS A 162 -6.73 17.02 20.76
C LYS A 162 -6.02 17.62 21.96
N SER A 163 -5.64 16.79 22.95
CA SER A 163 -4.86 17.24 24.12
C SER A 163 -3.49 17.73 23.69
N ALA A 164 -2.77 16.95 22.89
CA ALA A 164 -1.44 17.31 22.38
C ALA A 164 -1.46 18.61 21.56
N ILE A 165 -2.50 18.84 20.75
CA ILE A 165 -2.70 20.11 20.02
C ILE A 165 -2.91 21.27 20.99
N GLY A 166 -3.69 21.09 22.07
CA GLY A 166 -3.92 22.10 23.10
C GLY A 166 -2.63 22.47 23.84
N ASP A 167 -1.83 21.46 24.21
CA ASP A 167 -0.53 21.65 24.86
C ASP A 167 0.43 22.41 23.93
N TRP A 168 0.53 22.01 22.66
CA TRP A 168 1.35 22.69 21.64
C TRP A 168 0.96 24.15 21.41
N GLN A 169 -0.35 24.46 21.36
CA GLN A 169 -0.84 25.83 21.19
C GLN A 169 -0.60 26.70 22.41
N SER A 170 -0.44 26.08 23.58
CA SER A 170 -0.22 26.76 24.87
C SER A 170 1.26 26.86 25.24
N ALA A 171 2.15 26.19 24.51
CA ALA A 171 3.58 26.14 24.81
C ALA A 171 4.28 27.48 24.52
N ASP A 172 5.19 27.85 25.41
CA ASP A 172 6.09 28.98 25.19
C ASP A 172 7.06 28.69 24.03
N GLN A 173 7.53 29.74 23.33
CA GLN A 173 8.35 29.62 22.11
C GLN A 173 9.62 28.75 22.21
N GLY A 174 10.03 28.33 23.39
CA GLY A 174 11.21 27.48 23.62
C GLY A 174 10.95 25.96 23.43
N ASP A 175 9.71 25.48 23.62
CA ASP A 175 9.36 24.04 23.64
C ASP A 175 8.55 23.58 22.42
N LEU A 176 8.30 24.46 21.45
CA LEU A 176 7.45 24.17 20.27
C LEU A 176 7.85 22.90 19.50
N THR A 177 9.13 22.53 19.51
CA THR A 177 9.64 21.36 18.77
C THR A 177 9.26 20.05 19.46
N ILE A 178 9.26 20.00 20.79
CA ILE A 178 8.93 18.81 21.57
C ILE A 178 7.43 18.58 21.52
N GLU A 179 6.65 19.61 21.77
CA GLU A 179 5.18 19.53 21.75
C GLU A 179 4.66 19.22 20.34
N HIS A 180 5.25 19.78 19.28
CA HIS A 180 4.90 19.44 17.89
C HIS A 180 5.19 17.97 17.58
N LYS A 181 6.30 17.42 18.08
CA LYS A 181 6.63 16.01 17.90
C LYS A 181 5.58 15.09 18.55
N LYS A 182 5.06 15.49 19.71
CA LYS A 182 3.96 14.75 20.35
C LYS A 182 2.68 14.78 19.51
N VAL A 183 2.35 15.92 18.90
CA VAL A 183 1.23 16.02 17.96
C VAL A 183 1.43 15.08 16.75
N GLU A 184 2.65 14.96 16.21
CA GLU A 184 2.97 14.03 15.13
C GLU A 184 2.79 12.56 15.57
N GLU A 185 3.20 12.21 16.79
CA GLU A 185 3.05 10.87 17.37
C GLU A 185 1.55 10.50 17.49
N GLU A 186 0.76 11.33 18.18
CA GLU A 186 -0.67 11.10 18.38
C GLU A 186 -1.47 11.09 17.05
N PHE A 187 -1.06 11.91 16.07
CA PHE A 187 -1.64 11.88 14.74
C PHE A 187 -1.36 10.55 14.04
N GLY A 188 -0.15 10.00 14.21
CA GLY A 188 0.22 8.68 13.71
C GLY A 188 -0.61 7.56 14.35
N ASP A 189 -0.81 7.61 15.67
CA ASP A 189 -1.58 6.62 16.42
C ASP A 189 -3.07 6.65 16.05
N LEU A 190 -3.65 7.83 15.84
CA LEU A 190 -5.00 7.98 15.31
C LEU A 190 -5.16 7.35 13.92
N ILE A 191 -4.23 7.59 12.99
CA ILE A 191 -4.27 6.97 11.66
C ILE A 191 -4.14 5.45 11.79
N PHE A 192 -3.24 4.96 12.65
CA PHE A 192 -3.05 3.52 12.86
C PHE A 192 -4.31 2.85 13.42
N SER A 193 -5.01 3.48 14.36
CA SER A 193 -6.27 2.99 14.91
C SER A 193 -7.42 3.03 13.90
N LEU A 194 -7.48 4.05 13.04
CA LEU A 194 -8.44 4.13 11.93
C LEU A 194 -8.22 3.02 10.89
N ILE A 195 -6.96 2.72 10.54
CA ILE A 195 -6.63 1.59 9.65
C ILE A 195 -7.05 0.27 10.28
N ASN A 196 -6.87 0.11 11.60
CA ASN A 196 -7.35 -1.07 12.31
C ASN A 196 -8.88 -1.19 12.24
N TYR A 197 -9.60 -0.10 12.42
CA TYR A 197 -11.05 -0.09 12.29
C TYR A 197 -11.52 -0.44 10.87
N ALA A 198 -10.86 0.10 9.85
CA ALA A 198 -11.12 -0.26 8.45
C ALA A 198 -10.98 -1.78 8.23
N ARG A 199 -9.95 -2.41 8.82
CA ARG A 199 -9.72 -3.85 8.76
C ARG A 199 -10.90 -4.65 9.38
N PHE A 200 -11.45 -4.21 10.51
CA PHE A 200 -12.63 -4.83 11.12
C PHE A 200 -13.89 -4.67 10.25
N LEU A 201 -13.98 -3.57 9.51
CA LEU A 201 -15.04 -3.34 8.52
C LEU A 201 -14.80 -4.07 7.18
N ARG A 202 -13.68 -4.78 7.02
CA ARG A 202 -13.23 -5.39 5.77
C ARG A 202 -13.03 -4.37 4.64
N VAL A 203 -12.60 -3.18 4.99
CA VAL A 203 -12.27 -2.10 4.06
C VAL A 203 -10.75 -2.07 3.89
N ASP A 204 -10.30 -2.05 2.64
CA ASP A 204 -8.93 -1.73 2.32
C ASP A 204 -8.72 -0.22 2.47
N ALA A 205 -7.96 0.18 3.50
CA ALA A 205 -7.77 1.59 3.84
C ALA A 205 -6.97 2.36 2.77
N GLU A 206 -5.98 1.71 2.13
CA GLU A 206 -5.20 2.30 1.04
C GLU A 206 -6.09 2.57 -0.16
N ASN A 207 -6.81 1.55 -0.64
CA ASN A 207 -7.72 1.69 -1.76
C ASN A 207 -8.85 2.70 -1.46
N ALA A 208 -9.41 2.70 -0.26
CA ALA A 208 -10.46 3.65 0.11
C ALA A 208 -9.97 5.11 0.08
N LEU A 209 -8.72 5.35 0.49
CA LEU A 209 -8.09 6.66 0.40
C LEU A 209 -7.80 7.03 -1.06
N GLU A 210 -7.29 6.08 -1.87
CA GLU A 210 -7.01 6.32 -3.29
C GLU A 210 -8.28 6.64 -4.10
N VAL A 211 -9.37 5.91 -3.89
CA VAL A 211 -10.68 6.24 -4.47
C VAL A 211 -11.11 7.67 -4.09
N THR A 212 -10.80 8.11 -2.86
CA THR A 212 -11.09 9.47 -2.42
C THR A 212 -10.18 10.49 -3.10
N ASN A 213 -8.89 10.19 -3.28
CA ASN A 213 -7.95 11.03 -4.03
C ASN A 213 -8.40 11.20 -5.48
N LYS A 214 -8.70 10.11 -6.20
CA LYS A 214 -9.23 10.13 -7.58
C LYS A 214 -10.51 10.96 -7.68
N LYS A 215 -11.42 10.81 -6.72
CA LYS A 215 -12.64 11.62 -6.63
C LYS A 215 -12.34 13.10 -6.44
N PHE A 216 -11.38 13.44 -5.59
CA PHE A 216 -10.95 14.84 -5.37
C PHE A 216 -10.34 15.42 -6.65
N ILE A 217 -9.37 14.71 -7.26
CA ILE A 217 -8.71 15.13 -8.50
C ILE A 217 -9.76 15.40 -9.59
N ARG A 218 -10.65 14.43 -9.84
CA ARG A 218 -11.69 14.59 -10.87
C ARG A 218 -12.55 15.84 -10.63
N ARG A 219 -13.00 16.07 -9.39
CA ARG A 219 -13.84 17.21 -9.06
C ARG A 219 -13.09 18.52 -9.15
N PHE A 220 -11.83 18.53 -8.76
CA PHE A 220 -10.97 19.72 -8.84
C PHE A 220 -10.69 20.09 -10.30
N THR A 221 -10.36 19.12 -11.15
CA THR A 221 -10.20 19.36 -12.60
C THR A 221 -11.49 19.90 -13.24
N GLN A 222 -12.65 19.36 -12.88
CA GLN A 222 -13.92 19.92 -13.36
C GLN A 222 -14.14 21.36 -12.88
N MET A 223 -13.72 21.70 -11.67
CA MET A 223 -13.80 23.07 -11.15
C MET A 223 -12.86 24.01 -11.93
N GLU A 224 -11.65 23.58 -12.29
CA GLU A 224 -10.74 24.33 -13.15
C GLU A 224 -11.35 24.60 -14.54
N GLU A 225 -11.95 23.58 -15.13
CA GLU A 225 -12.64 23.68 -16.42
C GLU A 225 -13.81 24.67 -16.37
N GLU A 226 -14.66 24.62 -15.34
CA GLU A 226 -15.81 25.53 -15.18
C GLU A 226 -15.36 26.96 -14.91
N ALA A 227 -14.30 27.17 -14.13
CA ALA A 227 -13.71 28.49 -13.91
C ALA A 227 -13.21 29.08 -15.24
N THR A 228 -12.43 28.29 -16.01
CA THR A 228 -11.92 28.69 -17.32
C THR A 228 -13.04 29.02 -18.30
N GLN A 229 -14.11 28.21 -18.36
CA GLN A 229 -15.26 28.48 -19.21
C GLN A 229 -16.02 29.77 -18.83
N SER A 230 -15.97 30.14 -17.55
CA SER A 230 -16.54 31.41 -17.06
C SER A 230 -15.60 32.63 -17.26
N GLY A 231 -14.43 32.41 -17.87
CA GLY A 231 -13.43 33.45 -18.12
C GLY A 231 -12.64 33.88 -16.87
N LYS A 232 -12.62 33.03 -15.83
CA LYS A 232 -11.88 33.26 -14.57
C LYS A 232 -10.76 32.25 -14.40
N ASP A 233 -9.66 32.67 -13.78
CA ASP A 233 -8.66 31.76 -13.23
C ASP A 233 -9.03 31.43 -11.78
N LEU A 234 -8.83 30.19 -11.34
CA LEU A 234 -9.05 29.80 -9.95
C LEU A 234 -8.25 30.66 -8.96
N ALA A 235 -7.04 31.08 -9.35
CA ALA A 235 -6.19 31.94 -8.53
C ALA A 235 -6.81 33.31 -8.23
N ASP A 236 -7.73 33.78 -9.10
CA ASP A 236 -8.42 35.06 -8.95
C ASP A 236 -9.80 34.93 -8.27
N MET A 237 -10.19 33.70 -7.92
CA MET A 237 -11.49 33.43 -7.30
C MET A 237 -11.40 33.44 -5.77
N THR A 238 -12.46 33.90 -5.13
CA THR A 238 -12.62 33.76 -3.69
C THR A 238 -12.98 32.30 -3.32
N LEU A 239 -12.67 31.91 -2.08
CA LEU A 239 -13.06 30.58 -1.57
C LEU A 239 -14.56 30.34 -1.71
N THR A 240 -15.39 31.34 -1.48
CA THR A 240 -16.87 31.24 -1.60
C THR A 240 -17.30 30.93 -3.03
N GLU A 241 -16.65 31.54 -4.03
CA GLU A 241 -16.93 31.26 -5.45
C GLU A 241 -16.50 29.83 -5.80
N MET A 242 -15.29 29.41 -5.38
CA MET A 242 -14.81 28.05 -5.57
C MET A 242 -15.73 27.02 -4.90
N ASP A 243 -16.16 27.25 -3.65
CA ASP A 243 -17.09 26.38 -2.93
C ASP A 243 -18.45 26.26 -3.63
N SER A 244 -18.93 27.34 -4.27
CA SER A 244 -20.16 27.28 -5.05
C SER A 244 -20.06 26.33 -6.24
N ILE A 245 -18.96 26.40 -7.00
CA ILE A 245 -18.69 25.48 -8.12
C ILE A 245 -18.52 24.06 -7.59
N TRP A 246 -17.68 23.87 -6.56
CA TRP A 246 -17.43 22.57 -5.94
C TRP A 246 -18.71 21.87 -5.49
N ASN A 247 -19.60 22.59 -4.79
CA ASN A 247 -20.87 22.05 -4.33
C ASN A 247 -21.83 21.73 -5.49
N SER A 248 -21.75 22.47 -6.60
CA SER A 248 -22.50 22.17 -7.82
C SER A 248 -22.01 20.86 -8.45
N ILE A 249 -20.68 20.69 -8.57
CA ILE A 249 -20.05 19.46 -9.09
C ILE A 249 -20.42 18.26 -8.20
N LYS A 250 -20.32 18.42 -6.86
CA LYS A 250 -20.63 17.36 -5.89
C LYS A 250 -22.07 16.85 -5.99
N LYS A 251 -23.02 17.66 -6.42
CA LYS A 251 -24.42 17.26 -6.60
C LYS A 251 -24.67 16.49 -7.90
N ARG A 252 -23.75 16.61 -8.87
CA ARG A 252 -23.84 15.97 -10.19
C ARG A 252 -23.04 14.67 -10.29
N THR A 253 -22.17 14.43 -9.33
CA THR A 253 -21.27 13.26 -9.23
C THR A 253 -21.50 12.51 -7.91
#